data_1c2006e89f4342e3a17d4409197a553a
#
_entry.id   1c2006e89f4342e3a17d4409197a553a
#
_cell.length_a   1.000
_cell.length_b   1.000
_cell.length_c   1.000
_cell.angle_alpha   90.00
_cell.angle_beta   90.00
_cell.angle_gamma   90.00
#
_symmetry.space_group_name_H-M   'P 1'
#
loop_
_entity.id
_entity.type
_entity.pdbx_description
1 polymer ?
#
loop_
_entity_poly.entity_id
_entity_poly.type
_entity_poly.pdbx_seq_one_letter_code
_entity_poly.pdbx_strand_id
1 'polypeptide(L)'
;ETKSSKRKSCVVSRSFGTRVEKFQELQEAVASYCLNASEKIRSESLIAKSITVSVRTSPFQNRGVYYSNSKTIDLPIATNNSIDIVKAAINILESVFKNGYKYQKAGIMLSHLSEATNNKNLFSSEKDEKINNLMKSIDNTNYRYGRSTLSLASAGIQKKWNMRKEYSSKIDTADFYSLPTIKSN
;
A
#
# COMPACT_ATOMS: atom_id res chain seq x y z
N GLU A 1 5.21 -15.94 -29.13
CA GLU A 1 5.45 -15.70 -27.69
C GLU A 1 5.14 -14.24 -27.38
N THR A 2 4.00 -13.98 -26.74
CA THR A 2 3.63 -12.65 -26.26
C THR A 2 4.51 -12.31 -25.06
N LYS A 3 5.53 -11.48 -25.26
CA LYS A 3 6.30 -10.90 -24.15
C LYS A 3 5.32 -10.13 -23.26
N SER A 4 5.05 -10.65 -22.06
CA SER A 4 4.29 -9.94 -21.04
C SER A 4 4.91 -8.56 -20.84
N SER A 5 4.15 -7.48 -21.06
CA SER A 5 4.64 -6.14 -20.87
C SER A 5 4.97 -5.93 -19.40
N LYS A 6 6.20 -5.51 -19.10
CA LYS A 6 6.65 -5.25 -17.74
C LYS A 6 5.75 -4.18 -17.08
N ARG A 7 5.42 -4.38 -15.81
CA ARG A 7 4.63 -3.44 -15.04
C ARG A 7 5.31 -2.06 -15.00
N LYS A 8 4.57 -1.01 -15.36
CA LYS A 8 5.07 0.37 -15.35
C LYS A 8 4.79 1.11 -14.04
N SER A 9 3.79 0.67 -13.28
CA SER A 9 3.40 1.25 -12.01
C SER A 9 2.77 0.22 -11.08
N CYS A 10 2.78 0.48 -9.77
CA CYS A 10 2.10 -0.30 -8.76
C CYS A 10 1.21 0.63 -7.93
N VAL A 11 -0.10 0.40 -7.96
CA VAL A 11 -1.09 1.21 -7.25
C VAL A 11 -1.70 0.41 -6.11
N VAL A 12 -1.75 1.00 -4.93
CA VAL A 12 -2.51 0.47 -3.78
C VAL A 12 -3.39 1.59 -3.25
N SER A 13 -4.69 1.45 -3.40
CA SER A 13 -5.66 2.41 -2.86
C SER A 13 -6.86 1.69 -2.29
N ARG A 14 -7.45 2.24 -1.21
CA ARG A 14 -8.63 1.68 -0.55
C ARG A 14 -9.55 2.80 -0.08
N SER A 15 -10.86 2.53 -0.15
CA SER A 15 -11.84 3.30 0.58
C SER A 15 -11.84 2.87 2.04
N PHE A 16 -12.09 3.82 2.93
CA PHE A 16 -12.19 3.57 4.36
C PHE A 16 -13.56 3.04 4.73
N GLY A 17 -13.64 2.11 5.68
CA GLY A 17 -14.91 1.63 6.23
C GLY A 17 -15.61 2.67 7.09
N THR A 18 -14.83 3.49 7.77
CA THR A 18 -15.25 4.71 8.48
C THR A 18 -14.46 5.89 7.94
N ARG A 19 -15.08 7.06 7.88
CA ARG A 19 -14.38 8.27 7.41
C ARG A 19 -13.26 8.64 8.36
N VAL A 20 -12.10 8.97 7.80
CA VAL A 20 -10.89 9.33 8.55
C VAL A 20 -10.76 10.84 8.58
N GLU A 21 -10.61 11.40 9.78
CA GLU A 21 -10.43 12.84 10.01
C GLU A 21 -9.04 13.16 10.55
N LYS A 22 -8.47 12.23 11.33
CA LYS A 22 -7.19 12.44 12.01
C LYS A 22 -6.02 12.13 11.08
N PHE A 23 -5.02 13.00 11.10
CA PHE A 23 -3.77 12.80 10.34
C PHE A 23 -3.12 11.46 10.65
N GLN A 24 -3.04 11.09 11.93
CA GLN A 24 -2.41 9.84 12.36
C GLN A 24 -3.07 8.60 11.75
N GLU A 25 -4.40 8.53 11.70
CA GLU A 25 -5.11 7.40 11.09
C GLU A 25 -4.84 7.31 9.57
N LEU A 26 -4.75 8.48 8.92
CA LEU A 26 -4.43 8.57 7.50
C LEU A 26 -2.98 8.15 7.24
N GLN A 27 -2.06 8.54 8.12
CA GLN A 27 -0.65 8.15 8.10
C GLN A 27 -0.48 6.64 8.23
N GLU A 28 -1.18 6.00 9.17
CA GLU A 28 -1.16 4.54 9.34
C GLU A 28 -1.68 3.81 8.10
N ALA A 29 -2.75 4.34 7.49
CA ALA A 29 -3.32 3.78 6.26
C ALA A 29 -2.33 3.88 5.09
N VAL A 30 -1.76 5.06 4.88
CA VAL A 30 -0.77 5.30 3.80
C VAL A 30 0.48 4.45 4.02
N ALA A 31 1.00 4.37 5.25
CA ALA A 31 2.13 3.50 5.58
C ALA A 31 1.81 2.03 5.25
N SER A 32 0.63 1.54 5.63
CA SER A 32 0.17 0.18 5.31
C SER A 32 0.11 -0.07 3.78
N TYR A 33 -0.33 0.92 3.00
CA TYR A 33 -0.37 0.81 1.54
C TYR A 33 1.04 0.81 0.93
N CYS A 34 1.96 1.59 1.49
CA CYS A 34 3.37 1.58 1.09
C CYS A 34 4.02 0.21 1.32
N LEU A 35 3.77 -0.41 2.48
CA LEU A 35 4.27 -1.76 2.77
C LEU A 35 3.79 -2.77 1.74
N ASN A 36 2.47 -2.77 1.45
CA ASN A 36 1.89 -3.67 0.47
C ASN A 36 2.42 -3.43 -0.96
N ALA A 37 2.64 -2.18 -1.35
CA ALA A 37 3.19 -1.87 -2.67
C ALA A 37 4.66 -2.25 -2.78
N SER A 38 5.44 -1.98 -1.74
CA SER A 38 6.87 -2.32 -1.68
C SER A 38 7.09 -3.83 -1.75
N GLU A 39 6.31 -4.61 -1.01
CA GLU A 39 6.32 -6.08 -1.07
C GLU A 39 6.04 -6.57 -2.50
N LYS A 40 5.01 -6.01 -3.17
CA LYS A 40 4.66 -6.38 -4.54
C LYS A 40 5.78 -6.10 -5.54
N ILE A 41 6.41 -4.92 -5.49
CA ILE A 41 7.50 -4.62 -6.42
C ILE A 41 8.76 -5.41 -6.11
N ARG A 42 9.03 -5.73 -4.82
CA ARG A 42 10.14 -6.62 -4.45
C ARG A 42 9.94 -8.04 -4.96
N SER A 43 8.73 -8.60 -4.85
CA SER A 43 8.42 -9.95 -5.36
C SER A 43 8.62 -10.07 -6.87
N GLU A 44 8.55 -8.95 -7.61
CA GLU A 44 8.80 -8.87 -9.05
C GLU A 44 10.22 -8.36 -9.37
N SER A 45 11.11 -8.26 -8.36
CA SER A 45 12.48 -7.73 -8.50
C SER A 45 12.52 -6.33 -9.14
N LEU A 46 11.54 -5.49 -8.82
CA LEU A 46 11.44 -4.12 -9.31
C LEU A 46 11.81 -3.10 -8.24
N ILE A 47 12.24 -1.92 -8.68
CA ILE A 47 12.46 -0.71 -7.89
C ILE A 47 11.66 0.44 -8.47
N ALA A 48 11.25 1.40 -7.63
CA ALA A 48 10.49 2.58 -8.02
C ALA A 48 11.35 3.84 -7.93
N LYS A 49 11.19 4.73 -8.92
CA LYS A 49 11.86 6.04 -8.93
C LYS A 49 10.97 7.15 -8.39
N SER A 50 9.65 6.99 -8.45
CA SER A 50 8.70 8.03 -8.04
C SER A 50 7.58 7.44 -7.20
N ILE A 51 7.05 8.26 -6.27
CA ILE A 51 5.89 7.93 -5.45
C ILE A 51 4.86 9.05 -5.52
N THR A 52 3.59 8.67 -5.66
CA THR A 52 2.43 9.55 -5.55
C THR A 52 1.61 9.15 -4.34
N VAL A 53 1.17 10.12 -3.54
CA VAL A 53 0.14 9.92 -2.51
C VAL A 53 -1.10 10.72 -2.89
N SER A 54 -2.26 10.10 -2.76
CA SER A 54 -3.56 10.72 -3.07
C SER A 54 -4.53 10.51 -1.92
N VAL A 55 -5.33 11.54 -1.65
CA VAL A 55 -6.39 11.52 -0.65
C VAL A 55 -7.65 12.18 -1.23
N ARG A 56 -8.82 11.67 -0.86
CA ARG A 56 -10.08 12.31 -1.26
C ARG A 56 -11.20 12.07 -0.26
N THR A 57 -12.12 13.02 -0.18
CA THR A 57 -13.41 12.90 0.49
C THR A 57 -14.43 12.19 -0.41
N SER A 58 -15.63 11.93 0.09
CA SER A 58 -16.71 11.37 -0.71
C SER A 58 -17.29 12.45 -1.63
N PRO A 59 -17.49 12.18 -2.92
CA PRO A 59 -18.21 13.10 -3.82
C PRO A 59 -19.71 13.17 -3.52
N PHE A 60 -20.25 12.20 -2.77
CA PHE A 60 -21.69 12.08 -2.47
C PHE A 60 -22.04 12.59 -1.06
N GLN A 61 -21.33 13.59 -0.55
CA GLN A 61 -21.67 14.18 0.75
C GLN A 61 -22.79 15.20 0.59
N ASN A 62 -23.94 14.97 1.24
CA ASN A 62 -25.08 15.91 1.23
C ASN A 62 -24.78 17.26 1.93
N ARG A 63 -23.73 17.33 2.77
CA ARG A 63 -23.27 18.56 3.45
C ARG A 63 -21.76 18.47 3.64
N GLY A 64 -20.98 18.97 2.71
CA GLY A 64 -19.54 19.05 2.85
C GLY A 64 -18.83 19.39 1.55
N VAL A 65 -17.73 20.11 1.65
CA VAL A 65 -16.91 20.48 0.50
C VAL A 65 -16.14 19.26 0.04
N TYR A 66 -16.27 18.91 -1.23
CA TYR A 66 -15.45 17.90 -1.87
C TYR A 66 -13.98 18.35 -1.87
N TYR A 67 -13.11 17.49 -1.39
CA TYR A 67 -11.67 17.69 -1.42
C TYR A 67 -10.99 16.47 -2.02
N SER A 68 -10.16 16.70 -3.01
CA SER A 68 -9.27 15.69 -3.60
C SER A 68 -7.92 16.33 -3.87
N ASN A 69 -6.87 15.70 -3.41
CA ASN A 69 -5.52 16.18 -3.66
C ASN A 69 -4.57 15.00 -3.84
N SER A 70 -3.54 15.21 -4.65
CA SER A 70 -2.46 14.25 -4.86
C SER A 70 -1.17 14.98 -5.13
N LYS A 71 -0.06 14.38 -4.71
CA LYS A 71 1.26 14.90 -5.01
C LYS A 71 2.22 13.76 -5.32
N THR A 72 3.05 13.99 -6.30
CA THR A 72 4.12 13.08 -6.72
C THR A 72 5.48 13.68 -6.40
N ILE A 73 6.39 12.87 -5.94
CA ILE A 73 7.81 13.23 -5.83
C ILE A 73 8.68 12.12 -6.41
N ASP A 74 9.83 12.50 -6.89
CA ASP A 74 10.88 11.56 -7.24
C ASP A 74 11.68 11.18 -5.99
N LEU A 75 11.98 9.89 -5.88
CA LEU A 75 12.84 9.39 -4.83
C LEU A 75 14.30 9.71 -5.18
N PRO A 76 15.13 10.13 -4.23
CA PRO A 76 16.54 10.45 -4.49
C PRO A 76 17.25 9.29 -5.19
N ILE A 77 17.02 8.08 -4.72
CA ILE A 77 17.52 6.82 -5.28
C ILE A 77 16.33 5.92 -5.55
N ALA A 78 16.30 5.27 -6.72
CA ALA A 78 15.27 4.28 -7.03
C ALA A 78 15.38 3.12 -6.02
N THR A 79 14.25 2.78 -5.38
CA THR A 79 14.25 1.82 -4.27
C THR A 79 12.98 0.97 -4.22
N ASN A 80 13.06 -0.18 -3.55
CA ASN A 80 11.91 -0.97 -3.11
C ASN A 80 11.93 -1.15 -1.58
N ASN A 81 12.79 -0.41 -0.89
CA ASN A 81 12.86 -0.41 0.56
C ASN A 81 11.60 0.24 1.15
N SER A 82 10.87 -0.52 1.93
CA SER A 82 9.61 -0.06 2.55
C SER A 82 9.82 1.14 3.47
N ILE A 83 10.94 1.25 4.15
CA ILE A 83 11.22 2.33 5.11
C ILE A 83 11.34 3.68 4.36
N ASP A 84 12.09 3.70 3.26
CA ASP A 84 12.30 4.92 2.48
C ASP A 84 11.02 5.36 1.78
N ILE A 85 10.27 4.38 1.23
CA ILE A 85 8.98 4.62 0.58
C ILE A 85 7.96 5.18 1.59
N VAL A 86 7.88 4.63 2.82
CA VAL A 86 7.00 5.13 3.87
C VAL A 86 7.39 6.55 4.29
N LYS A 87 8.67 6.83 4.50
CA LYS A 87 9.14 8.18 4.85
C LYS A 87 8.76 9.20 3.78
N ALA A 88 9.02 8.88 2.52
CA ALA A 88 8.65 9.73 1.39
C ALA A 88 7.14 9.96 1.31
N ALA A 89 6.34 8.92 1.51
CA ALA A 89 4.88 8.99 1.52
C ALA A 89 4.33 9.88 2.63
N ILE A 90 4.89 9.81 3.84
CA ILE A 90 4.47 10.64 4.98
C ILE A 90 4.75 12.12 4.69
N ASN A 91 5.92 12.46 4.17
CA ASN A 91 6.26 13.83 3.78
C ASN A 91 5.29 14.39 2.72
N ILE A 92 4.89 13.56 1.75
CA ILE A 92 3.86 13.94 0.78
C ILE A 92 2.51 14.15 1.48
N LEU A 93 2.13 13.21 2.36
CA LEU A 93 0.86 13.25 3.06
C LEU A 93 0.67 14.53 3.86
N GLU A 94 1.70 15.02 4.55
CA GLU A 94 1.71 16.30 5.26
C GLU A 94 1.33 17.47 4.33
N SER A 95 1.78 17.44 3.07
CA SER A 95 1.50 18.51 2.10
C SER A 95 0.10 18.42 1.47
N VAL A 96 -0.52 17.24 1.44
CA VAL A 96 -1.85 17.03 0.83
C VAL A 96 -2.97 16.91 1.87
N PHE A 97 -2.63 16.74 3.14
CA PHE A 97 -3.60 16.70 4.22
C PHE A 97 -4.15 18.09 4.53
N LYS A 98 -5.45 18.16 4.82
CA LYS A 98 -6.10 19.35 5.35
C LYS A 98 -7.00 18.98 6.51
N ASN A 99 -6.90 19.72 7.61
CA ASN A 99 -7.77 19.56 8.78
C ASN A 99 -9.23 19.86 8.42
N GLY A 100 -10.15 19.21 9.15
CA GLY A 100 -11.59 19.44 9.00
C GLY A 100 -12.26 18.68 7.85
N TYR A 101 -11.50 17.90 7.08
CA TYR A 101 -12.06 17.07 6.03
C TYR A 101 -12.25 15.61 6.49
N LYS A 102 -13.35 15.00 6.04
CA LYS A 102 -13.67 13.58 6.29
C LYS A 102 -13.25 12.74 5.09
N TYR A 103 -12.04 12.21 5.13
CA TYR A 103 -11.46 11.44 4.05
C TYR A 103 -12.19 10.09 3.88
N GLN A 104 -12.54 9.78 2.64
CA GLN A 104 -13.20 8.52 2.26
C GLN A 104 -12.23 7.53 1.64
N LYS A 105 -11.17 8.01 0.98
CA LYS A 105 -10.20 7.17 0.28
C LYS A 105 -8.82 7.77 0.34
N ALA A 106 -7.83 6.90 0.50
CA ALA A 106 -6.43 7.22 0.26
C ALA A 106 -5.79 6.17 -0.64
N GLY A 107 -4.68 6.52 -1.25
CA GLY A 107 -3.91 5.60 -2.08
C GLY A 107 -2.50 6.09 -2.33
N ILE A 108 -1.66 5.15 -2.71
CA ILE A 108 -0.31 5.42 -3.19
C ILE A 108 -0.12 4.79 -4.57
N MET A 109 0.76 5.36 -5.36
CA MET A 109 1.24 4.81 -6.63
C MET A 109 2.76 4.91 -6.66
N LEU A 110 3.40 3.77 -6.87
CA LEU A 110 4.81 3.69 -7.22
C LEU A 110 4.93 3.67 -8.73
N SER A 111 5.74 4.54 -9.31
CA SER A 111 5.89 4.69 -10.76
C SER A 111 7.35 4.76 -11.18
N HIS A 112 7.57 4.76 -12.52
CA HIS A 112 8.90 4.63 -13.11
C HIS A 112 9.62 3.39 -12.57
N LEU A 113 8.90 2.24 -12.66
CA LEU A 113 9.43 0.95 -12.22
C LEU A 113 10.50 0.47 -13.20
N SER A 114 11.60 0.02 -12.65
CA SER A 114 12.69 -0.62 -13.38
C SER A 114 13.16 -1.88 -12.65
N GLU A 115 13.87 -2.75 -13.35
CA GLU A 115 14.45 -3.93 -12.70
C GLU A 115 15.48 -3.49 -11.66
N ALA A 116 15.45 -4.14 -10.52
CA ALA A 116 16.54 -4.09 -9.56
C ALA A 116 17.74 -4.80 -10.18
N THR A 117 18.40 -4.14 -11.14
CA THR A 117 19.64 -4.65 -11.67
C THR A 117 20.59 -4.83 -10.49
N ASN A 118 21.35 -5.94 -10.49
CA ASN A 118 22.45 -6.20 -9.56
C ASN A 118 23.60 -5.19 -9.75
N ASN A 119 23.29 -3.94 -10.03
CA ASN A 119 24.22 -2.86 -9.84
C ASN A 119 24.50 -2.87 -8.32
N LYS A 120 25.45 -3.71 -7.92
CA LYS A 120 26.28 -3.40 -6.75
C LYS A 120 26.76 -1.99 -7.05
N ASN A 121 25.99 -0.99 -6.61
CA ASN A 121 26.47 0.35 -6.59
C ASN A 121 27.83 0.23 -5.87
N LEU A 122 28.90 0.62 -6.55
CA LEU A 122 30.26 0.67 -5.95
C LEU A 122 30.29 1.40 -4.59
N PHE A 123 29.16 2.02 -4.23
CA PHE A 123 28.88 2.74 -3.00
C PHE A 123 27.76 2.08 -2.13
N SER A 124 27.37 0.81 -2.38
CA SER A 124 26.43 0.12 -1.48
C SER A 124 27.12 -0.08 -0.13
N SER A 125 26.57 0.57 0.90
CA SER A 125 27.08 0.44 2.26
C SER A 125 26.65 -0.90 2.88
N GLU A 126 27.41 -1.40 3.87
CA GLU A 126 26.97 -2.56 4.70
C GLU A 126 25.55 -2.34 5.27
N LYS A 127 25.16 -1.09 5.47
CA LYS A 127 23.83 -0.72 5.93
C LYS A 127 22.75 -1.07 4.92
N ASP A 128 22.99 -0.90 3.63
CA ASP A 128 22.03 -1.21 2.57
C ASP A 128 21.81 -2.73 2.47
N GLU A 129 22.87 -3.52 2.63
CA GLU A 129 22.77 -4.98 2.67
C GLU A 129 21.97 -5.47 3.89
N LYS A 130 22.19 -4.89 5.06
CA LYS A 130 21.43 -5.21 6.28
C LYS A 130 19.95 -4.89 6.11
N ILE A 131 19.62 -3.74 5.52
CA ILE A 131 18.24 -3.34 5.24
C ILE A 131 17.59 -4.30 4.22
N ASN A 132 18.29 -4.65 3.15
CA ASN A 132 17.78 -5.61 2.16
C ASN A 132 17.51 -6.99 2.78
N ASN A 133 18.40 -7.48 3.65
CA ASN A 133 18.21 -8.73 4.36
C ASN A 133 17.03 -8.65 5.33
N LEU A 134 16.85 -7.52 6.02
CA LEU A 134 15.69 -7.28 6.87
C LEU A 134 14.38 -7.33 6.06
N MET A 135 14.31 -6.63 4.90
CA MET A 135 13.11 -6.65 4.05
C MET A 135 12.80 -8.07 3.57
N LYS A 136 13.79 -8.84 3.14
CA LYS A 136 13.62 -10.25 2.75
C LYS A 136 13.09 -11.11 3.91
N SER A 137 13.60 -10.90 5.13
CA SER A 137 13.15 -11.65 6.31
C SER A 137 11.70 -11.32 6.67
N ILE A 138 11.29 -10.04 6.56
CA ILE A 138 9.90 -9.61 6.77
C ILE A 138 9.00 -10.23 5.71
N ASP A 139 9.37 -10.16 4.43
CA ASP A 139 8.58 -10.70 3.32
C ASP A 139 8.41 -12.23 3.45
N ASN A 140 9.48 -12.96 3.78
CA ASN A 140 9.45 -14.41 4.00
C ASN A 140 8.55 -14.80 5.18
N THR A 141 8.61 -14.05 6.28
CA THR A 141 7.73 -14.26 7.44
C THR A 141 6.28 -14.02 7.08
N ASN A 142 5.98 -12.93 6.38
CA ASN A 142 4.63 -12.60 5.94
C ASN A 142 4.09 -13.59 4.90
N TYR A 143 4.94 -14.14 4.06
CA TYR A 143 4.56 -15.21 3.13
C TYR A 143 4.20 -16.51 3.86
N ARG A 144 5.00 -16.90 4.88
CA ARG A 144 4.85 -18.16 5.61
C ARG A 144 3.69 -18.14 6.61
N TYR A 145 3.52 -17.05 7.35
CA TYR A 145 2.59 -16.96 8.48
C TYR A 145 1.38 -16.07 8.21
N GLY A 146 1.28 -15.51 7.02
CA GLY A 146 0.19 -14.64 6.60
C GLY A 146 0.58 -13.16 6.53
N ARG A 147 -0.16 -12.42 5.70
CA ARG A 147 0.10 -11.00 5.45
C ARG A 147 -0.01 -10.18 6.73
N SER A 148 0.92 -9.25 6.90
CA SER A 148 0.99 -8.33 8.05
C SER A 148 1.29 -9.01 9.39
N THR A 149 1.81 -10.23 9.41
CA THR A 149 2.36 -10.87 10.64
C THR A 149 3.50 -10.01 11.20
N LEU A 150 4.41 -9.57 10.34
CA LEU A 150 5.39 -8.54 10.66
C LEU A 150 5.09 -7.28 9.84
N SER A 151 5.07 -6.12 10.50
CA SER A 151 4.90 -4.84 9.84
C SER A 151 5.70 -3.75 10.55
N LEU A 152 5.92 -2.62 9.86
CA LEU A 152 6.51 -1.44 10.50
C LEU A 152 5.49 -0.82 11.46
N ALA A 153 5.95 -0.33 12.60
CA ALA A 153 5.11 0.32 13.61
C ALA A 153 4.30 1.51 13.05
N SER A 154 4.84 2.19 12.03
CA SER A 154 4.16 3.29 11.33
C SER A 154 2.83 2.88 10.65
N ALA A 155 2.60 1.60 10.40
CA ALA A 155 1.35 1.10 9.81
C ALA A 155 0.22 0.90 10.84
N GLY A 156 0.49 1.12 12.13
CA GLY A 156 -0.45 0.92 13.22
C GLY A 156 -0.82 -0.55 13.44
N ILE A 157 -1.33 -0.84 14.63
CA ILE A 157 -1.79 -2.20 15.01
C ILE A 157 -3.30 -2.30 14.81
N GLN A 158 -4.06 -1.31 15.31
CA GLN A 158 -5.53 -1.28 15.23
C GLN A 158 -5.98 -0.46 14.03
N LYS A 159 -6.24 -1.13 12.92
CA LYS A 159 -6.65 -0.49 11.65
C LYS A 159 -8.16 -0.18 11.65
N LYS A 160 -8.62 0.73 12.51
CA LYS A 160 -10.03 1.14 12.61
C LYS A 160 -10.61 1.69 11.30
N TRP A 161 -9.75 2.19 10.43
CA TRP A 161 -10.08 2.71 9.10
C TRP A 161 -10.32 1.62 8.05
N ASN A 162 -9.98 0.35 8.33
CA ASN A 162 -10.19 -0.74 7.38
C ASN A 162 -11.65 -0.87 6.98
N MET A 163 -11.87 -1.29 5.73
CA MET A 163 -13.19 -1.65 5.25
C MET A 163 -13.74 -2.83 6.07
N ARG A 164 -14.95 -2.70 6.59
CA ARG A 164 -15.65 -3.79 7.26
C ARG A 164 -16.01 -4.88 6.26
N LYS A 165 -15.74 -6.13 6.62
CA LYS A 165 -16.07 -7.31 5.82
C LYS A 165 -17.13 -8.15 6.52
N GLU A 166 -18.18 -7.51 7.04
CA GLU A 166 -19.22 -8.18 7.84
C GLU A 166 -20.08 -9.14 7.02
N TYR A 167 -20.20 -8.89 5.72
CA TYR A 167 -21.03 -9.67 4.78
C TYR A 167 -20.19 -10.35 3.68
N SER A 168 -18.93 -10.69 3.95
CA SER A 168 -18.20 -11.52 3.00
C SER A 168 -18.78 -12.95 3.01
N SER A 169 -19.02 -13.51 1.84
CA SER A 169 -19.40 -14.92 1.77
C SER A 169 -18.30 -15.76 2.42
N LYS A 170 -18.69 -16.73 3.24
CA LYS A 170 -17.79 -17.72 3.83
C LYS A 170 -17.42 -18.82 2.84
N ILE A 171 -17.98 -18.76 1.64
CA ILE A 171 -17.87 -19.82 0.65
C ILE A 171 -16.57 -19.61 -0.11
N ASP A 172 -15.66 -20.55 0.05
CA ASP A 172 -14.58 -20.77 -0.88
C ASP A 172 -15.18 -21.42 -2.14
N THR A 173 -15.08 -20.77 -3.29
CA THR A 173 -15.59 -21.32 -4.55
C THR A 173 -14.88 -22.63 -4.95
N ALA A 174 -13.80 -22.99 -4.29
CA ALA A 174 -13.12 -24.27 -4.43
C ALA A 174 -13.77 -25.39 -3.60
N ASP A 175 -14.59 -25.06 -2.59
CA ASP A 175 -15.32 -26.04 -1.78
C ASP A 175 -16.75 -26.23 -2.31
N PHE A 176 -16.90 -27.21 -3.18
CA PHE A 176 -18.20 -27.54 -3.81
C PHE A 176 -19.27 -27.93 -2.82
N TYR A 177 -18.92 -28.50 -1.66
CA TYR A 177 -19.87 -28.94 -0.63
C TYR A 177 -20.40 -27.81 0.25
N SER A 178 -19.77 -26.65 0.24
CA SER A 178 -20.23 -25.47 0.98
C SER A 178 -21.14 -24.55 0.16
N LEU A 179 -21.49 -24.90 -1.08
CA LEU A 179 -22.40 -24.14 -1.92
C LEU A 179 -23.83 -24.15 -1.36
N PRO A 180 -24.54 -23.01 -1.39
CA PRO A 180 -25.91 -22.94 -0.94
C PRO A 180 -26.82 -23.87 -1.81
N THR A 181 -27.56 -24.78 -1.15
CA THR A 181 -28.50 -25.64 -1.83
C THR A 181 -29.82 -24.90 -2.03
N ILE A 182 -30.27 -24.77 -3.26
CA ILE A 182 -31.59 -24.22 -3.58
C ILE A 182 -32.60 -25.33 -3.41
N LYS A 183 -33.55 -25.16 -2.48
CA LYS A 183 -34.73 -26.04 -2.39
C LYS A 183 -35.79 -25.49 -3.34
N SER A 184 -36.12 -26.24 -4.39
CA SER A 184 -37.32 -25.96 -5.18
C SER A 184 -38.54 -26.42 -4.40
N ASN A 185 -39.51 -25.54 -4.21
CA ASN A 185 -40.85 -25.91 -3.72
C ASN A 185 -41.62 -26.56 -4.83
#